data_03bec28c7da1795e73d3c08e9831701a
#
_entry.id   03bec28c7da1795e73d3c08e9831701a
#
_cell.length_a   1.000
_cell.length_b   1.000
_cell.length_c   1.000
_cell.angle_alpha   90.00
_cell.angle_beta   90.00
_cell.angle_gamma   90.00
#
_symmetry.space_group_name_H-M   'P 1'
#
loop_
_entity.id
_entity.type
_entity.pdbx_description
1 polymer ?
#
loop_
_entity_poly.entity_id
_entity_poly.type
_entity_poly.pdbx_seq_one_letter_code
_entity_poly.pdbx_strand_id
1 'polypeptide(L)'
;MDNQYLDIRTLNFIVILFSCIYSISLLCYQYTQGRVKGLKTFSISLLFIGLGPFLLGFRGSAPDWLTIVIANTLILVGFLLTLYSVSIFRQYPLKLAHCLTLLTPVFSGSFYYFTFHDPSIKSRIIYLSMYICIVTFFSGVAMLKGTQKDLKLPVKAMAYSFFGFSFFMGFRALWSTFSGELPSFMVAGLIHQLTFLFSICLIVALSFSMLWLINGRLVQSINDLSHLDALTGLYNRRAMEEIVPNLVSKAHKKSQAISIIMTDVDKFKAINDHYGHTVGDSVMATISTIFKKHLPESACIVRFGGDEFMIVLLEKAQQAKIVAEQIRLAVETETALQSFKTEVTISFGISQLSEGQSLQEALAEADEALYSSKHTGRNLVTLFGEGKDLNYKFVPAPAKSA
;
A
#
# COMPACT_ATOMS: atom_id res chain seq x y z
N MET A 1 -8.32 -41.04 -33.30
CA MET A 1 -9.04 -40.15 -32.35
C MET A 1 -8.02 -39.20 -31.77
N ASP A 2 -7.90 -38.01 -32.37
CA ASP A 2 -6.98 -36.99 -31.88
C ASP A 2 -7.57 -36.43 -30.59
N ASN A 3 -7.04 -36.87 -29.45
CA ASN A 3 -7.31 -36.30 -28.14
C ASN A 3 -6.66 -34.91 -28.03
N GLN A 4 -7.17 -33.92 -28.76
CA GLN A 4 -6.84 -32.52 -28.52
C GLN A 4 -7.64 -32.05 -27.29
N TYR A 5 -7.07 -32.25 -26.12
CA TYR A 5 -7.68 -31.79 -24.85
C TYR A 5 -7.82 -30.24 -24.76
N LEU A 6 -7.08 -29.47 -25.58
CA LEU A 6 -7.10 -28.02 -25.64
C LEU A 6 -7.11 -27.54 -27.09
N ASP A 7 -8.26 -27.04 -27.55
CA ASP A 7 -8.36 -26.40 -28.87
C ASP A 7 -7.79 -24.96 -28.81
N ILE A 8 -6.81 -24.67 -29.70
CA ILE A 8 -6.16 -23.35 -29.80
C ILE A 8 -7.19 -22.26 -30.13
N ARG A 9 -8.22 -22.53 -30.91
CA ARG A 9 -9.24 -21.53 -31.24
C ARG A 9 -10.05 -21.14 -30.04
N THR A 10 -10.44 -22.12 -29.21
CA THR A 10 -11.14 -21.87 -27.92
C THR A 10 -10.26 -21.09 -26.96
N LEU A 11 -8.98 -21.47 -26.79
CA LEU A 11 -8.04 -20.73 -25.94
C LEU A 11 -7.80 -19.31 -26.45
N ASN A 12 -7.68 -19.11 -27.76
CA ASN A 12 -7.55 -17.81 -28.38
C ASN A 12 -8.78 -16.92 -28.08
N PHE A 13 -9.97 -17.48 -28.22
CA PHE A 13 -11.22 -16.77 -27.88
C PHE A 13 -11.27 -16.35 -26.40
N ILE A 14 -10.83 -17.24 -25.50
CA ILE A 14 -10.78 -16.94 -24.05
C ILE A 14 -9.79 -15.80 -23.76
N VAL A 15 -8.62 -15.76 -24.40
CA VAL A 15 -7.66 -14.64 -24.26
C VAL A 15 -8.31 -13.32 -24.66
N ILE A 16 -9.00 -13.28 -25.80
CA ILE A 16 -9.70 -12.10 -26.31
C ILE A 16 -10.76 -11.64 -25.29
N LEU A 17 -11.60 -12.59 -24.86
CA LEU A 17 -12.70 -12.32 -23.93
C LEU A 17 -12.19 -11.72 -22.61
N PHE A 18 -11.20 -12.35 -21.95
CA PHE A 18 -10.65 -11.83 -20.70
C PHE A 18 -9.93 -10.49 -20.89
N SER A 19 -9.18 -10.32 -21.98
CA SER A 19 -8.52 -9.04 -22.29
C SER A 19 -9.54 -7.90 -22.43
N CYS A 20 -10.65 -8.14 -23.14
CA CYS A 20 -11.70 -7.15 -23.31
C CYS A 20 -12.44 -6.85 -21.98
N ILE A 21 -12.85 -7.90 -21.25
CA ILE A 21 -13.57 -7.75 -19.98
C ILE A 21 -12.73 -6.94 -18.99
N TYR A 22 -11.47 -7.33 -18.76
CA TYR A 22 -10.61 -6.62 -17.81
C TYR A 22 -10.24 -5.22 -18.29
N SER A 23 -10.00 -5.03 -19.60
CA SER A 23 -9.73 -3.70 -20.14
C SER A 23 -10.90 -2.74 -19.90
N ILE A 24 -12.12 -3.14 -20.25
CA ILE A 24 -13.33 -2.34 -20.07
C ILE A 24 -13.58 -2.08 -18.58
N SER A 25 -13.51 -3.12 -17.74
CA SER A 25 -13.74 -3.00 -16.30
C SER A 25 -12.77 -2.01 -15.64
N LEU A 26 -11.49 -2.07 -15.98
CA LEU A 26 -10.47 -1.17 -15.42
C LEU A 26 -10.60 0.25 -16.00
N LEU A 27 -11.03 0.43 -17.24
CA LEU A 27 -11.38 1.74 -17.80
C LEU A 27 -12.58 2.36 -17.08
N CYS A 28 -13.64 1.59 -16.87
CA CYS A 28 -14.82 2.04 -16.10
C CYS A 28 -14.40 2.44 -14.68
N TYR A 29 -13.59 1.63 -14.01
CA TYR A 29 -13.04 1.96 -12.69
C TYR A 29 -12.27 3.28 -12.72
N GLN A 30 -11.39 3.49 -13.70
CA GLN A 30 -10.61 4.72 -13.86
C GLN A 30 -11.48 5.97 -14.00
N TYR A 31 -12.63 5.86 -14.66
CA TYR A 31 -13.54 7.00 -14.85
C TYR A 31 -14.45 7.25 -13.64
N THR A 32 -14.79 6.23 -12.87
CA THR A 32 -15.72 6.34 -11.73
C THR A 32 -15.04 6.66 -10.40
N GLN A 33 -13.86 6.09 -10.14
CA GLN A 33 -13.17 6.17 -8.82
C GLN A 33 -12.00 7.16 -8.78
N GLY A 34 -11.75 7.89 -9.88
CA GLY A 34 -10.68 8.88 -9.94
C GLY A 34 -9.42 8.41 -10.69
N ARG A 35 -8.52 9.35 -10.94
CA ARG A 35 -7.36 9.15 -11.81
C ARG A 35 -6.21 8.41 -11.12
N VAL A 36 -6.19 7.10 -11.22
CA VAL A 36 -5.03 6.30 -10.80
C VAL A 36 -3.95 6.37 -11.88
N LYS A 37 -2.77 6.88 -11.56
CA LYS A 37 -1.65 6.99 -12.51
C LYS A 37 -1.26 5.61 -13.05
N GLY A 38 -1.16 5.48 -14.37
CA GLY A 38 -0.80 4.24 -15.05
C GLY A 38 -1.97 3.31 -15.36
N LEU A 39 -3.11 3.37 -14.65
CA LEU A 39 -4.22 2.44 -14.84
C LEU A 39 -4.84 2.53 -16.23
N LYS A 40 -5.04 3.74 -16.78
CA LYS A 40 -5.52 3.92 -18.16
C LYS A 40 -4.61 3.23 -19.17
N THR A 41 -3.29 3.41 -19.02
CA THR A 41 -2.29 2.75 -19.88
C THR A 41 -2.35 1.23 -19.74
N PHE A 42 -2.55 0.72 -18.51
CA PHE A 42 -2.70 -0.71 -18.26
C PHE A 42 -3.95 -1.29 -18.93
N SER A 43 -5.08 -0.61 -18.83
CA SER A 43 -6.32 -1.05 -19.50
C SER A 43 -6.17 -1.09 -21.02
N ILE A 44 -5.56 -0.05 -21.61
CA ILE A 44 -5.28 0.01 -23.04
C ILE A 44 -4.31 -1.13 -23.45
N SER A 45 -3.31 -1.44 -22.61
CA SER A 45 -2.37 -2.54 -22.89
C SER A 45 -3.07 -3.90 -23.03
N LEU A 46 -4.02 -4.18 -22.14
CA LEU A 46 -4.83 -5.40 -22.20
C LEU A 46 -5.66 -5.46 -23.49
N LEU A 47 -6.24 -4.33 -23.92
CA LEU A 47 -6.97 -4.28 -25.17
C LEU A 47 -6.08 -4.64 -26.37
N PHE A 48 -4.86 -4.11 -26.43
CA PHE A 48 -3.89 -4.42 -27.49
C PHE A 48 -3.45 -5.89 -27.46
N ILE A 49 -3.24 -6.45 -26.24
CA ILE A 49 -2.92 -7.87 -26.05
C ILE A 49 -4.05 -8.77 -26.56
N GLY A 50 -5.32 -8.35 -26.44
CA GLY A 50 -6.49 -9.08 -26.95
C GLY A 50 -6.73 -8.89 -28.43
N LEU A 51 -6.48 -7.69 -28.98
CA LEU A 51 -6.68 -7.38 -30.40
C LEU A 51 -5.75 -8.16 -31.33
N GLY A 52 -4.51 -8.43 -30.91
CA GLY A 52 -3.58 -9.26 -31.66
C GLY A 52 -4.13 -10.68 -31.94
N PRO A 53 -4.45 -11.47 -30.90
CA PRO A 53 -5.14 -12.75 -31.03
C PRO A 53 -6.45 -12.68 -31.82
N PHE A 54 -7.23 -11.61 -31.69
CA PHE A 54 -8.45 -11.40 -32.46
C PHE A 54 -8.17 -11.36 -33.96
N LEU A 55 -7.20 -10.53 -34.41
CA LEU A 55 -6.80 -10.46 -35.81
C LEU A 55 -6.21 -11.78 -36.30
N LEU A 56 -5.46 -12.49 -35.46
CA LEU A 56 -4.87 -13.79 -35.77
C LEU A 56 -5.95 -14.85 -36.03
N GLY A 57 -7.14 -14.71 -35.45
CA GLY A 57 -8.29 -15.59 -35.68
C GLY A 57 -8.84 -15.54 -37.13
N PHE A 58 -8.60 -14.44 -37.84
CA PHE A 58 -9.00 -14.28 -39.27
C PHE A 58 -7.94 -14.78 -40.25
N ARG A 59 -6.94 -15.50 -39.78
CA ARG A 59 -5.90 -16.02 -40.65
C ARG A 59 -6.46 -17.02 -41.71
N GLY A 60 -6.12 -16.77 -42.98
CA GLY A 60 -6.66 -17.51 -44.10
C GLY A 60 -7.93 -16.94 -44.72
N SER A 61 -8.63 -16.03 -44.02
CA SER A 61 -9.80 -15.31 -44.53
C SER A 61 -9.52 -13.81 -44.77
N ALA A 62 -8.50 -13.26 -44.17
CA ALA A 62 -8.04 -11.90 -44.34
C ALA A 62 -6.55 -11.86 -44.73
N PRO A 63 -6.05 -10.71 -45.27
CA PRO A 63 -4.66 -10.62 -45.74
C PRO A 63 -3.61 -10.88 -44.65
N ASP A 64 -2.49 -11.51 -45.02
CA ASP A 64 -1.42 -11.89 -44.08
C ASP A 64 -0.74 -10.69 -43.41
N TRP A 65 -0.63 -9.53 -44.08
CA TRP A 65 -0.11 -8.33 -43.45
C TRP A 65 -0.96 -7.88 -42.22
N LEU A 66 -2.26 -8.12 -42.26
CA LEU A 66 -3.17 -7.77 -41.17
C LEU A 66 -3.13 -8.85 -40.07
N THR A 67 -3.29 -10.12 -40.45
CA THR A 67 -3.46 -11.25 -39.54
C THR A 67 -2.15 -11.75 -38.92
N ILE A 68 -1.00 -11.36 -39.49
CA ILE A 68 0.32 -11.75 -39.00
C ILE A 68 1.10 -10.52 -38.52
N VAL A 69 1.38 -9.57 -39.45
CA VAL A 69 2.30 -8.46 -39.09
C VAL A 69 1.66 -7.52 -38.08
N ILE A 70 0.47 -7.01 -38.39
CA ILE A 70 -0.23 -6.12 -37.48
C ILE A 70 -0.65 -6.84 -36.19
N ALA A 71 -1.17 -8.05 -36.28
CA ALA A 71 -1.57 -8.84 -35.12
C ALA A 71 -0.42 -9.02 -34.10
N ASN A 72 0.77 -9.46 -34.56
CA ASN A 72 1.92 -9.61 -33.68
C ASN A 72 2.46 -8.26 -33.18
N THR A 73 2.45 -7.22 -34.01
CA THR A 73 2.85 -5.85 -33.59
C THR A 73 1.95 -5.33 -32.48
N LEU A 74 0.63 -5.54 -32.56
CA LEU A 74 -0.30 -5.17 -31.49
C LEU A 74 0.03 -5.87 -30.16
N ILE A 75 0.40 -7.15 -30.21
CA ILE A 75 0.84 -7.89 -29.03
C ILE A 75 2.11 -7.26 -28.45
N LEU A 76 3.13 -6.93 -29.27
CA LEU A 76 4.35 -6.26 -28.79
C LEU A 76 4.03 -4.94 -28.12
N VAL A 77 3.22 -4.10 -28.78
CA VAL A 77 2.81 -2.80 -28.24
C VAL A 77 2.01 -2.96 -26.94
N GLY A 78 1.12 -3.95 -26.85
CA GLY A 78 0.38 -4.26 -25.64
C GLY A 78 1.30 -4.56 -24.45
N PHE A 79 2.28 -5.46 -24.62
CA PHE A 79 3.25 -5.76 -23.56
C PHE A 79 4.14 -4.54 -23.22
N LEU A 80 4.55 -3.76 -24.21
CA LEU A 80 5.31 -2.52 -23.99
C LEU A 80 4.49 -1.53 -23.16
N LEU A 81 3.22 -1.32 -23.50
CA LEU A 81 2.31 -0.46 -22.72
C LEU A 81 2.11 -0.99 -21.30
N THR A 82 2.16 -2.31 -21.09
CA THR A 82 2.15 -2.90 -19.74
C THR A 82 3.36 -2.44 -18.93
N LEU A 83 4.57 -2.48 -19.53
CA LEU A 83 5.79 -1.97 -18.88
C LEU A 83 5.69 -0.47 -18.56
N TYR A 84 5.21 0.35 -19.48
CA TYR A 84 4.96 1.78 -19.23
C TYR A 84 3.99 1.98 -18.07
N SER A 85 2.88 1.26 -18.09
CA SER A 85 1.86 1.32 -17.04
C SER A 85 2.42 1.01 -15.66
N VAL A 86 3.09 -0.14 -15.55
CA VAL A 86 3.69 -0.60 -14.30
C VAL A 86 4.75 0.39 -13.81
N SER A 87 5.59 0.90 -14.71
CA SER A 87 6.61 1.89 -14.37
C SER A 87 6.00 3.19 -13.83
N ILE A 88 4.94 3.70 -14.48
CA ILE A 88 4.21 4.89 -14.02
C ILE A 88 3.53 4.61 -12.67
N PHE A 89 2.86 3.47 -12.53
CA PHE A 89 2.13 3.10 -11.33
C PHE A 89 3.03 2.94 -10.11
N ARG A 90 4.22 2.34 -10.30
CA ARG A 90 5.21 2.09 -9.26
C ARG A 90 6.25 3.20 -9.10
N GLN A 91 6.16 4.28 -9.89
CA GLN A 91 7.16 5.35 -9.94
C GLN A 91 8.58 4.83 -10.24
N TYR A 92 8.68 3.89 -11.17
CA TYR A 92 9.95 3.37 -11.68
C TYR A 92 10.40 4.17 -12.91
N PRO A 93 11.72 4.41 -13.12
CA PRO A 93 12.21 5.18 -14.26
C PRO A 93 11.78 4.62 -15.62
N LEU A 94 11.30 5.50 -16.50
CA LEU A 94 10.81 5.14 -17.85
C LEU A 94 11.91 4.90 -18.88
N LYS A 95 13.18 5.16 -18.55
CA LYS A 95 14.32 5.05 -19.50
C LYS A 95 14.33 3.73 -20.27
N LEU A 96 14.13 2.63 -19.58
CA LEU A 96 14.12 1.30 -20.18
C LEU A 96 12.93 1.09 -21.12
N ALA A 97 11.74 1.55 -20.74
CA ALA A 97 10.56 1.47 -21.60
C ALA A 97 10.78 2.28 -22.89
N HIS A 98 11.39 3.45 -22.83
CA HIS A 98 11.77 4.25 -24.00
C HIS A 98 12.77 3.51 -24.88
N CYS A 99 13.82 2.87 -24.31
CA CYS A 99 14.77 2.07 -25.09
C CYS A 99 14.07 0.92 -25.83
N LEU A 100 13.14 0.21 -25.17
CA LEU A 100 12.40 -0.89 -25.80
C LEU A 100 11.40 -0.39 -26.86
N THR A 101 10.89 0.85 -26.72
CA THR A 101 10.09 1.48 -27.78
C THR A 101 10.88 1.60 -29.09
N LEU A 102 12.16 1.98 -29.02
CA LEU A 102 13.03 2.08 -30.19
C LEU A 102 13.33 0.72 -30.84
N LEU A 103 13.27 -0.36 -30.07
CA LEU A 103 13.47 -1.71 -30.58
C LEU A 103 12.19 -2.32 -31.18
N THR A 104 11.02 -1.84 -30.81
CA THR A 104 9.72 -2.38 -31.27
C THR A 104 9.60 -2.40 -32.81
N PRO A 105 9.97 -1.35 -33.58
CA PRO A 105 9.94 -1.38 -35.03
C PRO A 105 10.84 -2.47 -35.65
N VAL A 106 11.99 -2.79 -35.04
CA VAL A 106 12.88 -3.84 -35.49
C VAL A 106 12.21 -5.21 -35.39
N PHE A 107 11.59 -5.49 -34.23
CA PHE A 107 10.82 -6.73 -34.05
C PHE A 107 9.57 -6.79 -34.93
N SER A 108 8.89 -5.68 -35.15
CA SER A 108 7.75 -5.62 -36.10
C SER A 108 8.20 -5.83 -37.52
N GLY A 109 9.34 -5.27 -37.94
CA GLY A 109 9.96 -5.51 -39.26
C GLY A 109 10.34 -6.96 -39.50
N SER A 110 10.77 -7.67 -38.43
CA SER A 110 11.07 -9.10 -38.54
C SER A 110 9.82 -9.92 -38.91
N PHE A 111 8.62 -9.54 -38.40
CA PHE A 111 7.38 -10.22 -38.81
C PHE A 111 7.05 -10.00 -40.26
N TYR A 112 7.30 -8.80 -40.81
CA TYR A 112 7.13 -8.53 -42.24
C TYR A 112 8.09 -9.36 -43.05
N TYR A 113 9.40 -9.37 -42.71
CA TYR A 113 10.44 -10.13 -43.40
C TYR A 113 10.12 -11.65 -43.43
N PHE A 114 9.81 -12.23 -42.23
CA PHE A 114 9.48 -13.66 -42.13
C PHE A 114 8.04 -14.01 -42.54
N THR A 115 7.32 -13.08 -43.11
CA THR A 115 6.01 -13.34 -43.74
C THR A 115 6.12 -13.30 -45.27
N PHE A 116 6.88 -12.35 -45.84
CA PHE A 116 6.86 -12.07 -47.27
C PHE A 116 8.18 -12.38 -48.01
N HIS A 117 9.34 -12.29 -47.33
CA HIS A 117 10.64 -12.50 -47.94
C HIS A 117 11.23 -13.91 -47.68
N ASP A 118 11.20 -14.35 -46.43
CA ASP A 118 11.68 -15.68 -46.01
C ASP A 118 10.61 -16.31 -45.08
N PRO A 119 9.55 -16.89 -45.64
CA PRO A 119 8.42 -17.35 -44.86
C PRO A 119 8.80 -18.44 -43.85
N SER A 120 8.84 -18.07 -42.55
CA SER A 120 9.14 -18.98 -41.46
C SER A 120 8.24 -18.72 -40.26
N ILE A 121 7.38 -19.67 -39.91
CA ILE A 121 6.54 -19.62 -38.71
C ILE A 121 7.42 -19.71 -37.47
N LYS A 122 8.43 -20.56 -37.50
CA LYS A 122 9.40 -20.76 -36.44
C LYS A 122 10.09 -19.45 -36.05
N SER A 123 10.64 -18.71 -37.01
CA SER A 123 11.33 -17.45 -36.79
C SER A 123 10.41 -16.39 -36.14
N ARG A 124 9.19 -16.26 -36.64
CA ARG A 124 8.18 -15.36 -36.05
C ARG A 124 7.88 -15.68 -34.59
N ILE A 125 7.77 -16.95 -34.22
CA ILE A 125 7.55 -17.42 -32.86
C ILE A 125 8.74 -17.04 -31.95
N ILE A 126 9.96 -17.25 -32.44
CA ILE A 126 11.19 -16.94 -31.71
C ILE A 126 11.26 -15.45 -31.41
N TYR A 127 11.13 -14.59 -32.42
CA TYR A 127 11.20 -13.11 -32.22
C TYR A 127 10.11 -12.60 -31.32
N LEU A 128 8.86 -13.06 -31.48
CA LEU A 128 7.75 -12.69 -30.58
C LEU A 128 8.04 -13.09 -29.13
N SER A 129 8.50 -14.33 -28.93
CA SER A 129 8.76 -14.86 -27.60
C SER A 129 9.93 -14.15 -26.91
N MET A 130 11.01 -13.85 -27.64
CA MET A 130 12.16 -13.10 -27.13
C MET A 130 11.76 -11.69 -26.67
N TYR A 131 11.00 -10.97 -27.49
CA TYR A 131 10.56 -9.62 -27.11
C TYR A 131 9.68 -9.65 -25.86
N ILE A 132 8.68 -10.53 -25.82
CA ILE A 132 7.79 -10.65 -24.66
C ILE A 132 8.57 -11.08 -23.42
N CYS A 133 9.52 -12.01 -23.52
CA CYS A 133 10.40 -12.41 -22.43
C CYS A 133 11.13 -11.20 -21.82
N ILE A 134 11.75 -10.38 -22.66
CA ILE A 134 12.48 -9.18 -22.22
C ILE A 134 11.55 -8.19 -21.54
N VAL A 135 10.44 -7.84 -22.18
CA VAL A 135 9.51 -6.83 -21.65
C VAL A 135 8.87 -7.26 -20.34
N THR A 136 8.45 -8.53 -20.24
CA THR A 136 7.83 -9.04 -19.00
C THR A 136 8.85 -9.20 -17.88
N PHE A 137 10.09 -9.59 -18.16
CA PHE A 137 11.16 -9.58 -17.17
C PHE A 137 11.34 -8.19 -16.56
N PHE A 138 11.47 -7.17 -17.38
CA PHE A 138 11.65 -5.79 -16.89
C PHE A 138 10.39 -5.22 -16.25
N SER A 139 9.20 -5.67 -16.63
CA SER A 139 7.97 -5.34 -15.91
C SER A 139 7.97 -5.89 -14.48
N GLY A 140 8.46 -7.13 -14.29
CA GLY A 140 8.67 -7.70 -12.96
C GLY A 140 9.69 -6.92 -12.12
N VAL A 141 10.81 -6.49 -12.74
CA VAL A 141 11.82 -5.64 -12.09
C VAL A 141 11.22 -4.29 -11.68
N ALA A 142 10.46 -3.65 -12.57
CA ALA A 142 9.79 -2.37 -12.28
C ALA A 142 8.80 -2.49 -11.12
N MET A 143 8.07 -3.61 -11.02
CA MET A 143 7.20 -3.90 -9.88
C MET A 143 7.97 -3.94 -8.56
N LEU A 144 9.10 -4.66 -8.50
CA LEU A 144 9.86 -4.83 -7.26
C LEU A 144 10.68 -3.59 -6.87
N LYS A 145 11.26 -2.88 -7.86
CA LYS A 145 12.17 -1.74 -7.64
C LYS A 145 11.49 -0.37 -7.64
N GLY A 146 10.18 -0.31 -7.90
CA GLY A 146 9.44 0.96 -7.86
C GLY A 146 9.41 1.56 -6.45
N THR A 147 9.48 2.90 -6.37
CA THR A 147 9.61 3.66 -5.11
C THR A 147 8.29 3.88 -4.38
N GLN A 148 7.16 3.71 -5.06
CA GLN A 148 5.84 3.87 -4.45
C GLN A 148 5.64 2.85 -3.32
N LYS A 149 5.23 3.35 -2.15
CA LYS A 149 4.90 2.50 -0.99
C LYS A 149 3.56 1.80 -1.23
N ASP A 150 3.60 0.50 -1.43
CA ASP A 150 2.43 -0.36 -1.65
C ASP A 150 2.51 -1.60 -0.76
N LEU A 151 1.39 -2.31 -0.62
CA LEU A 151 1.36 -3.61 0.04
C LEU A 151 2.35 -4.58 -0.61
N LYS A 152 3.21 -5.19 0.19
CA LYS A 152 4.30 -6.07 -0.31
C LYS A 152 3.78 -7.31 -1.04
N LEU A 153 2.67 -7.90 -0.57
CA LEU A 153 2.16 -9.16 -1.11
C LEU A 153 1.66 -9.03 -2.56
N PRO A 154 0.73 -8.10 -2.90
CA PRO A 154 0.28 -7.95 -4.29
C PRO A 154 1.39 -7.46 -5.23
N VAL A 155 2.35 -6.65 -4.74
CA VAL A 155 3.54 -6.27 -5.52
C VAL A 155 4.35 -7.51 -5.90
N LYS A 156 4.62 -8.41 -4.95
CA LYS A 156 5.35 -9.67 -5.21
C LYS A 156 4.55 -10.60 -6.11
N ALA A 157 3.24 -10.76 -5.88
CA ALA A 157 2.38 -11.60 -6.71
C ALA A 157 2.43 -11.17 -8.17
N MET A 158 2.26 -9.87 -8.45
CA MET A 158 2.35 -9.33 -9.81
C MET A 158 3.75 -9.49 -10.43
N ALA A 159 4.81 -9.24 -9.65
CA ALA A 159 6.18 -9.39 -10.13
C ALA A 159 6.50 -10.84 -10.48
N TYR A 160 6.14 -11.80 -9.64
CA TYR A 160 6.38 -13.22 -9.90
C TYR A 160 5.55 -13.76 -11.06
N SER A 161 4.33 -13.24 -11.28
CA SER A 161 3.55 -13.55 -12.48
C SER A 161 4.28 -13.10 -13.76
N PHE A 162 4.89 -11.92 -13.76
CA PHE A 162 5.71 -11.44 -14.87
C PHE A 162 6.96 -12.32 -15.07
N PHE A 163 7.69 -12.66 -14.01
CA PHE A 163 8.89 -13.50 -14.11
C PHE A 163 8.57 -14.91 -14.57
N GLY A 164 7.49 -15.52 -14.07
CA GLY A 164 7.05 -16.85 -14.51
C GLY A 164 6.69 -16.87 -15.97
N PHE A 165 5.97 -15.85 -16.45
CA PHE A 165 5.63 -15.74 -17.87
C PHE A 165 6.86 -15.43 -18.73
N SER A 166 7.77 -14.59 -18.26
CA SER A 166 9.05 -14.32 -18.92
C SER A 166 9.88 -15.59 -19.09
N PHE A 167 10.01 -16.37 -18.03
CA PHE A 167 10.70 -17.67 -18.07
C PHE A 167 10.07 -18.61 -19.09
N PHE A 168 8.75 -18.72 -19.09
CA PHE A 168 8.03 -19.56 -20.05
C PHE A 168 8.25 -19.08 -21.50
N MET A 169 8.24 -17.76 -21.76
CA MET A 169 8.50 -17.21 -23.08
C MET A 169 9.94 -17.43 -23.54
N GLY A 170 10.91 -17.31 -22.63
CA GLY A 170 12.31 -17.67 -22.91
C GLY A 170 12.47 -19.15 -23.24
N PHE A 171 11.83 -20.02 -22.46
CA PHE A 171 11.79 -21.47 -22.75
C PHE A 171 11.16 -21.77 -24.11
N ARG A 172 10.03 -21.12 -24.43
CA ARG A 172 9.36 -21.29 -25.75
C ARG A 172 10.25 -20.83 -26.90
N ALA A 173 10.96 -19.71 -26.76
CA ALA A 173 11.91 -19.26 -27.78
C ALA A 173 13.02 -20.30 -28.00
N LEU A 174 13.63 -20.78 -26.92
CA LEU A 174 14.68 -21.78 -26.95
C LEU A 174 14.18 -23.11 -27.56
N TRP A 175 13.05 -23.61 -27.11
CA TRP A 175 12.44 -24.82 -27.67
C TRP A 175 12.19 -24.70 -29.17
N SER A 176 11.68 -23.54 -29.62
CA SER A 176 11.40 -23.30 -31.02
C SER A 176 12.67 -23.32 -31.89
N THR A 177 13.86 -23.02 -31.32
CA THR A 177 15.12 -23.10 -32.10
C THR A 177 15.48 -24.56 -32.49
N PHE A 178 15.15 -25.51 -31.63
CA PHE A 178 15.44 -26.95 -31.86
C PHE A 178 14.28 -27.68 -32.52
N SER A 179 13.11 -27.10 -32.63
CA SER A 179 11.96 -27.68 -33.29
C SER A 179 12.07 -27.51 -34.81
N GLY A 180 11.50 -28.43 -35.59
CA GLY A 180 11.34 -28.30 -37.05
C GLY A 180 10.38 -27.17 -37.43
N GLU A 181 10.33 -26.83 -38.71
CA GLU A 181 9.33 -25.88 -39.24
C GLU A 181 7.91 -26.44 -39.04
N LEU A 182 7.00 -25.54 -38.66
CA LEU A 182 5.60 -25.89 -38.39
C LEU A 182 4.78 -25.75 -39.70
N PRO A 183 3.97 -26.73 -40.05
CA PRO A 183 3.15 -26.64 -41.26
C PRO A 183 2.03 -25.61 -41.13
N SER A 184 1.53 -25.41 -39.91
CA SER A 184 0.49 -24.41 -39.59
C SER A 184 0.55 -24.01 -38.12
N PHE A 185 0.29 -22.75 -37.83
CA PHE A 185 0.21 -22.24 -36.44
C PHE A 185 -0.97 -22.86 -35.66
N MET A 186 -2.08 -23.14 -36.31
CA MET A 186 -3.30 -23.69 -35.67
C MET A 186 -3.20 -25.18 -35.31
N VAL A 187 -2.26 -25.91 -35.89
CA VAL A 187 -1.99 -27.33 -35.61
C VAL A 187 -0.73 -27.49 -34.75
N ALA A 188 -0.29 -26.41 -34.16
CA ALA A 188 0.92 -26.37 -33.35
C ALA A 188 0.76 -27.16 -32.05
N GLY A 189 1.84 -27.85 -31.63
CA GLY A 189 1.86 -28.77 -30.51
C GLY A 189 1.62 -28.09 -29.12
N LEU A 190 1.72 -28.91 -28.06
CA LEU A 190 1.43 -28.60 -26.68
C LEU A 190 1.99 -27.24 -26.20
N ILE A 191 3.20 -26.85 -26.58
CA ILE A 191 3.84 -25.61 -26.15
C ILE A 191 3.08 -24.35 -26.62
N HIS A 192 2.46 -24.42 -27.80
CA HIS A 192 1.65 -23.32 -28.32
C HIS A 192 0.30 -23.23 -27.61
N GLN A 193 -0.31 -24.36 -27.27
CA GLN A 193 -1.52 -24.44 -26.45
C GLN A 193 -1.24 -23.84 -25.03
N LEU A 194 -0.11 -24.25 -24.42
CA LEU A 194 0.34 -23.71 -23.14
C LEU A 194 0.60 -22.20 -23.21
N THR A 195 1.02 -21.66 -24.36
CA THR A 195 1.21 -20.21 -24.50
C THR A 195 -0.10 -19.43 -24.27
N PHE A 196 -1.19 -19.88 -24.86
CA PHE A 196 -2.50 -19.26 -24.64
C PHE A 196 -2.96 -19.43 -23.21
N LEU A 197 -2.80 -20.64 -22.63
CA LEU A 197 -3.17 -20.90 -21.23
C LEU A 197 -2.39 -20.00 -20.27
N PHE A 198 -1.06 -19.92 -20.39
CA PHE A 198 -0.24 -19.04 -19.57
C PHE A 198 -0.56 -17.56 -19.81
N SER A 199 -0.94 -17.17 -21.03
CA SER A 199 -1.40 -15.79 -21.31
C SER A 199 -2.70 -15.46 -20.58
N ILE A 200 -3.66 -16.40 -20.55
CA ILE A 200 -4.90 -16.26 -19.79
C ILE A 200 -4.59 -16.09 -18.28
N CYS A 201 -3.76 -17.00 -17.74
CA CYS A 201 -3.33 -16.93 -16.34
C CYS A 201 -2.65 -15.60 -16.02
N LEU A 202 -1.79 -15.11 -16.93
CA LEU A 202 -1.12 -13.82 -16.77
C LEU A 202 -2.13 -12.66 -16.73
N ILE A 203 -3.04 -12.58 -17.71
CA ILE A 203 -4.05 -11.51 -17.78
C ILE A 203 -4.87 -11.47 -16.50
N VAL A 204 -5.34 -12.62 -16.00
CA VAL A 204 -6.10 -12.73 -14.76
C VAL A 204 -5.26 -12.30 -13.57
N ALA A 205 -4.05 -12.84 -13.43
CA ALA A 205 -3.16 -12.54 -12.31
C ALA A 205 -2.77 -11.07 -12.26
N LEU A 206 -2.44 -10.45 -13.39
CA LEU A 206 -2.08 -9.04 -13.47
C LEU A 206 -3.27 -8.13 -13.15
N SER A 207 -4.44 -8.44 -13.69
CA SER A 207 -5.66 -7.64 -13.47
C SER A 207 -6.11 -7.71 -12.02
N PHE A 208 -6.11 -8.91 -11.42
CA PHE A 208 -6.42 -9.09 -10.00
C PHE A 208 -5.40 -8.38 -9.10
N SER A 209 -4.09 -8.55 -9.37
CA SER A 209 -3.04 -7.88 -8.59
C SER A 209 -3.12 -6.36 -8.70
N MET A 210 -3.45 -5.81 -9.87
CA MET A 210 -3.64 -4.38 -10.06
C MET A 210 -4.82 -3.86 -9.22
N LEU A 211 -5.96 -4.53 -9.25
CA LEU A 211 -7.12 -4.19 -8.42
C LEU A 211 -6.80 -4.30 -6.93
N TRP A 212 -6.06 -5.32 -6.51
CA TRP A 212 -5.64 -5.49 -5.12
C TRP A 212 -4.73 -4.34 -4.65
N LEU A 213 -3.77 -3.91 -5.50
CA LEU A 213 -2.90 -2.77 -5.22
C LEU A 213 -3.71 -1.47 -5.09
N ILE A 214 -4.65 -1.23 -5.99
CA ILE A 214 -5.50 -0.03 -5.97
C ILE A 214 -6.39 -0.03 -4.73
N ASN A 215 -7.02 -1.16 -4.42
CA ASN A 215 -7.85 -1.29 -3.23
C ASN A 215 -7.03 -1.07 -1.94
N GLY A 216 -5.81 -1.63 -1.88
CA GLY A 216 -4.89 -1.40 -0.77
C GLY A 216 -4.56 0.07 -0.56
N ARG A 217 -4.29 0.83 -1.63
CA ARG A 217 -4.08 2.30 -1.56
C ARG A 217 -5.33 3.04 -1.09
N LEU A 218 -6.51 2.63 -1.57
CA LEU A 218 -7.77 3.25 -1.15
C LEU A 218 -8.04 3.05 0.33
N VAL A 219 -7.89 1.81 0.83
CA VAL A 219 -8.04 1.50 2.26
C VAL A 219 -7.03 2.28 3.10
N GLN A 220 -5.77 2.36 2.66
CA GLN A 220 -4.76 3.17 3.33
C GLN A 220 -5.13 4.65 3.35
N SER A 221 -5.63 5.19 2.23
CA SER A 221 -6.08 6.58 2.15
C SER A 221 -7.27 6.86 3.08
N ILE A 222 -8.22 5.93 3.21
CA ILE A 222 -9.34 6.05 4.15
C ILE A 222 -8.83 6.03 5.59
N ASN A 223 -7.91 5.12 5.92
CA ASN A 223 -7.29 5.07 7.25
C ASN A 223 -6.48 6.33 7.56
N ASP A 224 -5.81 6.86 6.54
CA ASP A 224 -5.07 8.13 6.65
C ASP A 224 -6.00 9.34 6.86
N LEU A 225 -7.24 9.29 6.41
CA LEU A 225 -8.26 10.31 6.66
C LEU A 225 -9.00 10.12 8.00
N SER A 226 -8.86 8.95 8.64
CA SER A 226 -9.46 8.71 9.95
C SER A 226 -8.77 9.56 11.02
N HIS A 227 -9.54 10.33 11.76
CA HIS A 227 -9.08 11.09 12.91
C HIS A 227 -9.10 10.28 14.22
N LEU A 228 -9.67 9.09 14.19
CA LEU A 228 -9.80 8.23 15.35
C LEU A 228 -8.79 7.07 15.32
N ASP A 229 -8.29 6.72 16.50
CA ASP A 229 -7.53 5.51 16.74
C ASP A 229 -8.48 4.29 16.73
N ALA A 230 -8.19 3.28 15.93
CA ALA A 230 -9.08 2.15 15.72
C ALA A 230 -9.29 1.28 16.97
N LEU A 231 -8.33 1.25 17.90
CA LEU A 231 -8.40 0.44 19.12
C LEU A 231 -9.20 1.16 20.21
N THR A 232 -8.91 2.43 20.43
CA THR A 232 -9.44 3.19 21.58
C THR A 232 -10.64 4.06 21.24
N GLY A 233 -10.85 4.36 19.96
CA GLY A 233 -11.88 5.30 19.49
C GLY A 233 -11.66 6.72 20.01
N LEU A 234 -10.43 7.07 20.45
CA LEU A 234 -9.98 8.42 20.75
C LEU A 234 -9.40 9.07 19.49
N TYR A 235 -9.12 10.35 19.53
CA TYR A 235 -8.38 10.98 18.45
C TYR A 235 -6.98 10.36 18.30
N ASN A 236 -6.50 10.23 17.08
CA ASN A 236 -5.13 9.82 16.82
C ASN A 236 -4.19 11.03 16.76
N ARG A 237 -2.90 10.80 16.71
CA ARG A 237 -1.87 11.84 16.63
C ARG A 237 -2.08 12.80 15.46
N ARG A 238 -2.61 12.34 14.32
CA ARG A 238 -2.88 13.18 13.16
C ARG A 238 -4.03 14.16 13.42
N ALA A 239 -5.10 13.69 14.07
CA ALA A 239 -6.21 14.54 14.47
C ALA A 239 -5.76 15.66 15.42
N MET A 240 -4.75 15.41 16.27
CA MET A 240 -4.16 16.42 17.13
C MET A 240 -3.65 17.62 16.33
N GLU A 241 -2.92 17.37 15.22
CA GLU A 241 -2.32 18.43 14.40
C GLU A 241 -3.38 19.35 13.75
N GLU A 242 -4.58 18.83 13.51
CA GLU A 242 -5.69 19.58 12.90
C GLU A 242 -6.65 20.18 13.93
N ILE A 243 -6.99 19.44 14.99
CA ILE A 243 -8.05 19.81 15.95
C ILE A 243 -7.51 20.73 17.05
N VAL A 244 -6.35 20.41 17.63
CA VAL A 244 -5.83 21.11 18.81
C VAL A 244 -5.51 22.58 18.54
N PRO A 245 -4.87 22.97 17.40
CA PRO A 245 -4.65 24.38 17.10
C PRO A 245 -5.94 25.21 17.04
N ASN A 246 -7.00 24.61 16.49
CA ASN A 246 -8.31 25.25 16.41
C ASN A 246 -8.96 25.39 17.80
N LEU A 247 -8.80 24.36 18.66
CA LEU A 247 -9.29 24.38 20.03
C LEU A 247 -8.57 25.47 20.85
N VAL A 248 -7.24 25.51 20.76
CA VAL A 248 -6.39 26.53 21.41
C VAL A 248 -6.78 27.96 20.98
N SER A 249 -6.92 28.17 19.66
CA SER A 249 -7.33 29.50 19.13
C SER A 249 -8.70 29.95 19.63
N LYS A 250 -9.66 29.02 19.74
CA LYS A 250 -11.00 29.32 20.27
C LYS A 250 -10.96 29.63 21.77
N ALA A 251 -10.14 28.89 22.53
CA ALA A 251 -10.00 29.10 23.97
C ALA A 251 -9.33 30.44 24.29
N HIS A 252 -8.27 30.82 23.56
CA HIS A 252 -7.62 32.11 23.67
C HIS A 252 -8.60 33.27 23.43
N LYS A 253 -9.46 33.20 22.41
CA LYS A 253 -10.49 34.22 22.13
C LYS A 253 -11.49 34.38 23.27
N LYS A 254 -11.68 33.33 24.08
CA LYS A 254 -12.57 33.33 25.24
C LYS A 254 -11.85 33.57 26.59
N SER A 255 -10.55 33.85 26.55
CA SER A 255 -9.69 33.97 27.75
C SER A 255 -9.78 32.75 28.67
N GLN A 256 -9.99 31.56 28.09
CA GLN A 256 -10.02 30.29 28.83
C GLN A 256 -8.59 29.77 29.01
N ALA A 257 -8.28 29.29 30.21
CA ALA A 257 -7.03 28.60 30.47
C ALA A 257 -7.02 27.25 29.75
N ILE A 258 -5.85 26.84 29.30
CA ILE A 258 -5.64 25.58 28.59
C ILE A 258 -4.54 24.81 29.32
N SER A 259 -4.80 23.56 29.67
CA SER A 259 -3.79 22.64 30.18
C SER A 259 -3.55 21.50 29.23
N ILE A 260 -2.29 21.15 29.05
CA ILE A 260 -1.81 19.99 28.30
C ILE A 260 -1.39 18.93 29.30
N ILE A 261 -1.91 17.71 29.12
CA ILE A 261 -1.56 16.56 29.94
C ILE A 261 -0.95 15.52 29.03
N MET A 262 0.30 15.12 29.27
CA MET A 262 0.90 13.93 28.70
C MET A 262 0.79 12.79 29.70
N THR A 263 0.49 11.60 29.21
CA THR A 263 0.34 10.43 30.08
C THR A 263 0.79 9.16 29.38
N ASP A 264 1.25 8.21 30.18
CA ASP A 264 1.82 6.95 29.67
C ASP A 264 1.50 5.82 30.66
N VAL A 265 1.15 4.66 30.12
CA VAL A 265 0.82 3.46 30.91
C VAL A 265 2.10 2.83 31.44
N ASP A 266 2.21 2.78 32.76
CA ASP A 266 3.42 2.32 33.43
C ASP A 266 3.72 0.85 33.10
N LYS A 267 4.98 0.58 32.71
CA LYS A 267 5.47 -0.76 32.37
C LYS A 267 4.65 -1.51 31.32
N PHE A 268 3.96 -0.80 30.40
CA PHE A 268 3.09 -1.40 29.37
C PHE A 268 3.79 -2.47 28.54
N LYS A 269 5.08 -2.26 28.22
CA LYS A 269 5.87 -3.29 27.53
C LYS A 269 5.92 -4.60 28.29
N ALA A 270 6.08 -4.57 29.62
CA ALA A 270 6.10 -5.78 30.44
C ALA A 270 4.74 -6.51 30.44
N ILE A 271 3.63 -5.75 30.35
CA ILE A 271 2.28 -6.33 30.19
C ILE A 271 2.19 -7.07 28.86
N ASN A 272 2.63 -6.45 27.76
CA ASN A 272 2.64 -7.09 26.44
C ASN A 272 3.55 -8.31 26.39
N ASP A 273 4.75 -8.22 26.97
CA ASP A 273 5.73 -9.31 26.96
C ASP A 273 5.25 -10.52 27.79
N HIS A 274 4.46 -10.29 28.84
CA HIS A 274 3.98 -11.35 29.73
C HIS A 274 2.64 -11.95 29.32
N TYR A 275 1.68 -11.10 28.87
CA TYR A 275 0.30 -11.52 28.60
C TYR A 275 -0.07 -11.48 27.10
N GLY A 276 0.83 -11.00 26.24
CA GLY A 276 0.59 -10.84 24.82
C GLY A 276 -0.12 -9.55 24.42
N HIS A 277 0.01 -9.18 23.16
CA HIS A 277 -0.52 -7.90 22.61
C HIS A 277 -2.05 -7.78 22.73
N THR A 278 -2.80 -8.90 22.63
CA THR A 278 -4.27 -8.86 22.76
C THR A 278 -4.72 -8.38 24.14
N VAL A 279 -3.98 -8.75 25.18
CA VAL A 279 -4.25 -8.27 26.54
C VAL A 279 -3.85 -6.80 26.68
N GLY A 280 -2.70 -6.41 26.15
CA GLY A 280 -2.30 -4.99 26.09
C GLY A 280 -3.33 -4.13 25.38
N ASP A 281 -3.90 -4.59 24.27
CA ASP A 281 -4.97 -3.91 23.55
C ASP A 281 -6.23 -3.74 24.44
N SER A 282 -6.60 -4.77 25.21
CA SER A 282 -7.71 -4.68 26.15
C SER A 282 -7.46 -3.66 27.27
N VAL A 283 -6.22 -3.60 27.80
CA VAL A 283 -5.79 -2.59 28.79
C VAL A 283 -5.97 -1.16 28.21
N MET A 284 -5.49 -0.94 26.98
CA MET A 284 -5.60 0.37 26.32
C MET A 284 -7.06 0.79 26.09
N ALA A 285 -7.91 -0.15 25.67
CA ALA A 285 -9.35 0.08 25.48
C ALA A 285 -10.05 0.42 26.80
N THR A 286 -9.69 -0.27 27.89
CA THR A 286 -10.23 0.00 29.23
C THR A 286 -9.81 1.39 29.72
N ILE A 287 -8.53 1.75 29.62
CA ILE A 287 -8.01 3.07 30.00
C ILE A 287 -8.71 4.18 29.20
N SER A 288 -8.92 3.97 27.88
CA SER A 288 -9.64 4.95 27.06
C SER A 288 -11.09 5.15 27.50
N THR A 289 -11.74 4.10 27.99
CA THR A 289 -13.09 4.18 28.57
C THR A 289 -13.09 4.96 29.87
N ILE A 290 -12.07 4.77 30.71
CA ILE A 290 -11.88 5.55 31.94
C ILE A 290 -11.69 7.03 31.62
N PHE A 291 -10.88 7.37 30.62
CA PHE A 291 -10.72 8.76 30.18
C PHE A 291 -12.06 9.39 29.77
N LYS A 292 -12.83 8.71 28.91
CA LYS A 292 -14.14 9.19 28.46
C LYS A 292 -15.14 9.42 29.61
N LYS A 293 -15.02 8.62 30.67
CA LYS A 293 -15.92 8.74 31.86
C LYS A 293 -15.57 9.90 32.77
N HIS A 294 -14.28 10.21 32.91
CA HIS A 294 -13.80 11.21 33.89
C HIS A 294 -13.49 12.59 33.29
N LEU A 295 -13.38 12.67 31.96
CA LEU A 295 -13.10 13.91 31.27
C LEU A 295 -14.38 14.54 30.72
N PRO A 296 -14.47 15.89 30.75
CA PRO A 296 -15.61 16.58 30.14
C PRO A 296 -15.64 16.40 28.63
N GLU A 297 -16.82 16.51 28.02
CA GLU A 297 -16.98 16.41 26.55
C GLU A 297 -16.17 17.45 25.76
N SER A 298 -15.81 18.58 26.42
CA SER A 298 -14.95 19.59 25.83
C SER A 298 -13.48 19.22 25.78
N ALA A 299 -13.06 18.15 26.46
CA ALA A 299 -11.68 17.67 26.43
C ALA A 299 -11.33 17.04 25.07
N CYS A 300 -10.15 17.37 24.56
CA CYS A 300 -9.61 16.65 23.41
C CYS A 300 -8.65 15.57 23.91
N ILE A 301 -9.02 14.30 23.68
CA ILE A 301 -8.26 13.14 24.12
C ILE A 301 -7.64 12.48 22.89
N VAL A 302 -6.32 12.35 22.88
CA VAL A 302 -5.54 11.84 21.76
C VAL A 302 -4.70 10.65 22.20
N ARG A 303 -4.75 9.55 21.46
CA ARG A 303 -3.73 8.52 21.57
C ARG A 303 -2.51 8.97 20.78
N PHE A 304 -1.45 9.34 21.50
CA PHE A 304 -0.27 9.99 20.94
C PHE A 304 0.76 8.97 20.42
N GLY A 305 0.90 7.84 21.11
CA GLY A 305 1.80 6.73 20.79
C GLY A 305 1.19 5.38 21.14
N GLY A 306 2.00 4.35 21.26
CA GLY A 306 1.57 2.98 21.59
C GLY A 306 0.80 2.93 22.93
N ASP A 307 1.41 3.43 23.99
CA ASP A 307 0.97 3.49 25.38
C ASP A 307 0.83 4.93 25.91
N GLU A 308 1.04 5.92 25.04
CA GLU A 308 1.03 7.34 25.37
C GLU A 308 -0.28 8.00 24.93
N PHE A 309 -0.83 8.85 25.81
CA PHE A 309 -1.97 9.70 25.49
C PHE A 309 -1.66 11.16 25.79
N MET A 310 -2.32 12.04 25.05
CA MET A 310 -2.34 13.47 25.28
C MET A 310 -3.78 13.92 25.53
N ILE A 311 -3.98 14.76 26.54
CA ILE A 311 -5.28 15.34 26.86
C ILE A 311 -5.14 16.84 26.85
N VAL A 312 -6.02 17.55 26.18
CA VAL A 312 -6.15 18.98 26.20
C VAL A 312 -7.41 19.33 26.96
N LEU A 313 -7.25 20.04 28.09
CA LEU A 313 -8.33 20.52 28.93
C LEU A 313 -8.44 22.04 28.88
N LEU A 314 -9.67 22.54 28.81
CA LEU A 314 -9.95 23.99 28.87
C LEU A 314 -10.08 24.46 30.32
N GLU A 315 -9.08 24.14 31.13
CA GLU A 315 -9.03 24.40 32.59
C GLU A 315 -7.62 24.86 33.01
N LYS A 316 -7.50 25.45 34.22
CA LYS A 316 -6.22 25.77 34.82
C LYS A 316 -5.46 24.49 35.23
N ALA A 317 -4.13 24.57 35.32
CA ALA A 317 -3.28 23.43 35.63
C ALA A 317 -3.63 22.74 36.97
N GLN A 318 -4.03 23.49 37.98
CA GLN A 318 -4.45 22.91 39.26
C GLN A 318 -5.74 22.07 39.13
N GLN A 319 -6.71 22.52 38.32
CA GLN A 319 -7.92 21.76 38.07
C GLN A 319 -7.63 20.54 37.23
N ALA A 320 -6.74 20.68 36.21
CA ALA A 320 -6.26 19.57 35.40
C ALA A 320 -5.53 18.50 36.25
N LYS A 321 -4.78 18.89 37.27
CA LYS A 321 -4.15 17.99 38.24
C LYS A 321 -5.18 17.18 39.04
N ILE A 322 -6.25 17.84 39.53
CA ILE A 322 -7.32 17.13 40.23
C ILE A 322 -7.96 16.06 39.34
N VAL A 323 -8.27 16.40 38.08
CA VAL A 323 -8.86 15.48 37.14
C VAL A 323 -7.89 14.32 36.81
N ALA A 324 -6.61 14.63 36.62
CA ALA A 324 -5.60 13.60 36.36
C ALA A 324 -5.43 12.64 37.56
N GLU A 325 -5.47 13.13 38.82
CA GLU A 325 -5.45 12.28 40.00
C GLU A 325 -6.69 11.37 40.10
N GLN A 326 -7.87 11.87 39.76
CA GLN A 326 -9.09 11.06 39.71
C GLN A 326 -8.96 9.93 38.69
N ILE A 327 -8.39 10.22 37.51
CA ILE A 327 -8.14 9.22 36.46
C ILE A 327 -7.09 8.22 36.91
N ARG A 328 -5.98 8.69 37.52
CA ARG A 328 -4.92 7.83 38.06
C ARG A 328 -5.49 6.79 39.03
N LEU A 329 -6.26 7.28 40.04
CA LEU A 329 -6.93 6.41 41.00
C LEU A 329 -7.94 5.46 40.34
N ALA A 330 -8.72 5.95 39.37
CA ALA A 330 -9.68 5.11 38.65
C ALA A 330 -8.98 3.98 37.87
N VAL A 331 -7.81 4.24 37.25
CA VAL A 331 -7.02 3.19 36.58
C VAL A 331 -6.47 2.20 37.58
N GLU A 332 -5.88 2.69 38.70
CA GLU A 332 -5.32 1.86 39.76
C GLU A 332 -6.37 0.95 40.42
N THR A 333 -7.61 1.38 40.52
CA THR A 333 -8.70 0.67 41.24
C THR A 333 -9.64 -0.09 40.27
N GLU A 334 -9.46 -0.01 38.93
CA GLU A 334 -10.33 -0.65 37.96
C GLU A 334 -10.23 -2.18 38.04
N THR A 335 -11.34 -2.83 38.38
CA THR A 335 -11.41 -4.28 38.60
C THR A 335 -10.95 -5.09 37.38
N ALA A 336 -11.26 -4.63 36.17
CA ALA A 336 -10.85 -5.28 34.93
C ALA A 336 -9.31 -5.26 34.77
N LEU A 337 -8.63 -4.24 35.31
CA LEU A 337 -7.18 -4.11 35.27
C LEU A 337 -6.48 -4.80 36.46
N GLN A 338 -7.18 -5.00 37.56
CA GLN A 338 -6.64 -5.70 38.74
C GLN A 338 -6.56 -7.22 38.56
N SER A 339 -7.23 -7.79 37.56
CA SER A 339 -7.18 -9.22 37.26
C SER A 339 -5.82 -9.70 36.78
N PHE A 340 -4.91 -8.79 36.44
CA PHE A 340 -3.55 -9.10 36.01
C PHE A 340 -2.62 -9.22 37.21
N LYS A 341 -1.64 -10.12 37.18
CA LYS A 341 -0.60 -10.25 38.22
C LYS A 341 0.30 -9.01 38.33
N THR A 342 0.31 -8.18 37.31
CA THR A 342 1.05 -6.91 37.26
C THR A 342 0.05 -5.78 37.45
N GLU A 343 0.27 -4.94 38.45
CA GLU A 343 -0.53 -3.72 38.66
C GLU A 343 -0.42 -2.81 37.45
N VAL A 344 -1.57 -2.48 36.85
CA VAL A 344 -1.67 -1.51 35.76
C VAL A 344 -1.85 -0.13 36.37
N THR A 345 -0.86 0.72 36.23
CA THR A 345 -0.88 2.11 36.67
C THR A 345 -0.57 3.05 35.51
N ILE A 346 -0.76 4.34 35.73
CA ILE A 346 -0.55 5.37 34.72
C ILE A 346 0.08 6.61 35.34
N SER A 347 1.06 7.17 34.65
CA SER A 347 1.76 8.39 35.08
C SER A 347 1.35 9.58 34.21
N PHE A 348 1.34 10.77 34.82
CA PHE A 348 0.89 12.01 34.19
C PHE A 348 1.92 13.13 34.37
N GLY A 349 2.08 13.95 33.32
CA GLY A 349 2.77 15.22 33.34
C GLY A 349 1.86 16.32 32.81
N ILE A 350 1.79 17.45 33.47
CA ILE A 350 0.86 18.54 33.18
C ILE A 350 1.62 19.84 32.99
N SER A 351 1.31 20.56 31.91
CA SER A 351 1.71 21.95 31.73
C SER A 351 0.49 22.83 31.49
N GLN A 352 0.60 24.10 31.78
CA GLN A 352 -0.40 25.11 31.41
C GLN A 352 0.12 25.93 30.25
N LEU A 353 -0.65 25.99 29.18
CA LEU A 353 -0.31 26.82 28.02
C LEU A 353 -0.40 28.30 28.41
N SER A 354 0.74 29.00 28.44
CA SER A 354 0.83 30.41 28.75
C SER A 354 0.49 31.29 27.54
N GLU A 355 0.15 32.54 27.78
CA GLU A 355 -0.11 33.49 26.69
C GLU A 355 1.15 33.73 25.88
N GLY A 356 1.06 33.57 24.53
CA GLY A 356 2.20 33.69 23.63
C GLY A 356 3.08 32.44 23.51
N GLN A 357 2.86 31.42 24.33
CA GLN A 357 3.57 30.14 24.24
C GLN A 357 3.03 29.27 23.10
N SER A 358 3.91 28.57 22.39
CA SER A 358 3.51 27.60 21.37
C SER A 358 3.00 26.31 22.01
N LEU A 359 2.11 25.60 21.29
CA LEU A 359 1.65 24.28 21.70
C LEU A 359 2.82 23.27 21.86
N GLN A 360 3.85 23.39 21.04
CA GLN A 360 5.03 22.52 21.08
C GLN A 360 5.85 22.72 22.34
N GLU A 361 6.00 23.96 22.81
CA GLU A 361 6.68 24.27 24.08
C GLU A 361 5.88 23.71 25.26
N ALA A 362 4.56 23.93 25.31
CA ALA A 362 3.73 23.37 26.35
C ALA A 362 3.71 21.81 26.35
N LEU A 363 3.75 21.19 25.19
CA LEU A 363 3.92 19.73 25.08
C LEU A 363 5.25 19.27 25.66
N ALA A 364 6.35 19.96 25.36
CA ALA A 364 7.66 19.63 25.90
C ALA A 364 7.72 19.76 27.42
N GLU A 365 7.07 20.80 28.00
CA GLU A 365 6.93 20.97 29.44
C GLU A 365 6.12 19.83 30.09
N ALA A 366 5.00 19.42 29.46
CA ALA A 366 4.19 18.32 29.98
C ALA A 366 4.95 16.98 29.91
N ASP A 367 5.76 16.77 28.85
CA ASP A 367 6.61 15.57 28.71
C ASP A 367 7.73 15.54 29.77
N GLU A 368 8.36 16.69 30.07
CA GLU A 368 9.33 16.83 31.19
C GLU A 368 8.69 16.48 32.52
N ALA A 369 7.48 16.94 32.77
CA ALA A 369 6.73 16.61 33.97
C ALA A 369 6.35 15.12 34.04
N LEU A 370 5.96 14.52 32.94
CA LEU A 370 5.69 13.07 32.83
C LEU A 370 6.96 12.25 33.11
N TYR A 371 8.08 12.68 32.54
CA TYR A 371 9.37 12.06 32.82
C TYR A 371 9.70 12.08 34.31
N SER A 372 9.44 13.20 34.99
CA SER A 372 9.61 13.31 36.44
C SER A 372 8.72 12.33 37.20
N SER A 373 7.43 12.20 36.84
CA SER A 373 6.52 11.19 37.41
C SER A 373 7.05 9.77 37.27
N LYS A 374 7.56 9.40 36.11
CA LYS A 374 8.11 8.08 35.83
C LYS A 374 9.38 7.79 36.66
N HIS A 375 10.22 8.81 36.90
CA HIS A 375 11.48 8.63 37.64
C HIS A 375 11.29 8.73 39.17
N THR A 376 10.26 9.41 39.65
CA THR A 376 9.99 9.56 41.09
C THR A 376 9.19 8.39 41.69
N GLY A 377 8.86 7.38 40.86
CA GLY A 377 8.21 6.17 41.38
C GLY A 377 7.08 5.61 40.51
N ARG A 378 6.66 6.33 39.46
CA ARG A 378 5.49 6.03 38.61
C ARG A 378 4.16 6.20 39.38
N ASN A 379 3.05 5.95 38.71
CA ASN A 379 1.72 6.10 39.29
C ASN A 379 1.54 7.48 39.99
N LEU A 380 1.96 8.55 39.34
CA LEU A 380 2.05 9.90 39.88
C LEU A 380 1.58 10.94 38.88
N VAL A 381 1.12 12.06 39.39
CA VAL A 381 0.76 13.26 38.62
C VAL A 381 1.69 14.40 38.99
N THR A 382 2.48 14.90 38.07
CA THR A 382 3.42 16.02 38.27
C THR A 382 3.01 17.20 37.41
N LEU A 383 2.98 18.40 38.04
CA LEU A 383 2.88 19.66 37.32
C LEU A 383 4.26 20.17 36.92
N PHE A 384 4.38 20.68 35.70
CA PHE A 384 5.60 21.35 35.27
C PHE A 384 5.91 22.54 36.18
N GLY A 385 7.12 22.58 36.68
CA GLY A 385 7.57 23.59 37.64
C GLY A 385 7.36 23.22 39.13
N GLU A 386 6.58 22.20 39.46
CA GLU A 386 6.58 21.61 40.80
C GLU A 386 7.83 20.75 40.98
N GLY A 387 8.70 21.08 41.98
CA GLY A 387 9.87 20.27 42.32
C GLY A 387 11.19 20.66 41.64
N LYS A 388 11.34 21.89 41.19
CA LYS A 388 12.60 22.40 40.57
C LYS A 388 13.82 22.44 41.51
N ASP A 389 13.82 21.78 42.66
CA ASP A 389 15.00 21.58 43.52
C ASP A 389 15.87 20.34 43.15
N LEU A 390 15.48 19.59 42.13
CA LEU A 390 16.30 18.49 41.60
C LEU A 390 17.05 18.95 40.36
N ASN A 391 18.35 19.23 40.49
CA ASN A 391 19.30 19.57 39.45
C ASN A 391 19.39 18.50 38.37
N TYR A 392 18.46 18.46 37.41
CA TYR A 392 18.57 17.67 36.20
C TYR A 392 18.67 18.58 34.96
N LYS A 393 19.84 18.57 34.32
CA LYS A 393 20.00 19.13 32.95
C LYS A 393 19.32 18.19 31.95
N PHE A 394 18.24 18.65 31.35
CA PHE A 394 17.57 18.00 30.23
C PHE A 394 18.50 17.94 29.03
N VAL A 395 18.72 16.76 28.49
CA VAL A 395 19.31 16.55 27.18
C VAL A 395 18.19 16.06 26.24
N PRO A 396 17.73 16.87 25.29
CA PRO A 396 16.66 16.46 24.39
C PRO A 396 17.11 15.23 23.59
N ALA A 397 16.25 14.20 23.52
CA ALA A 397 16.48 13.04 22.69
C ALA A 397 16.56 13.48 21.21
N PRO A 398 17.49 12.91 20.41
CA PRO A 398 17.62 13.25 18.99
C PRO A 398 16.32 12.89 18.27
N ALA A 399 15.82 13.83 17.46
CA ALA A 399 14.66 13.62 16.59
C ALA A 399 14.86 12.34 15.78
N LYS A 400 13.99 11.35 15.96
CA LYS A 400 13.97 10.16 15.11
C LYS A 400 13.64 10.62 13.70
N SER A 401 14.63 10.56 12.81
CA SER A 401 14.46 10.77 11.37
C SER A 401 13.38 9.83 10.83
N ALA A 402 12.47 10.42 10.06
CA ALA A 402 11.31 9.81 9.43
C ALA A 402 11.65 8.68 8.43
#